data_07cbb070e33641f1e525ea3b7bcd8818
#
_entry.id   07cbb070e33641f1e525ea3b7bcd8818
#
_cell.length_a   1.000
_cell.length_b   1.000
_cell.length_c   1.000
_cell.angle_alpha   90.00
_cell.angle_beta   90.00
_cell.angle_gamma   90.00
#
_symmetry.space_group_name_H-M   'P 1'
#
loop_
_entity.id
_entity.type
_entity.pdbx_description
1 polymer ?
#
loop_
_entity_poly.entity_id
_entity_poly.type
_entity_poly.pdbx_seq_one_letter_code
_entity_poly.pdbx_strand_id
1 'polypeptide(L)'
;QAVLQVIDTKAGTSKVIVKDVDKITEGHNGLIYGVRSTYDADWNTINSFFTYNPKKGTISETSFLQDAPSSISSTAIYLLEVGGYADFIYIGISDYVTNGTIYQFDASGKLLQSFDSGGINPSTMIFID
;
A
#
# COMPACT_ATOMS: atom_id res chain seq x y z
N GLN A 1 4.09 -16.42 -4.62
CA GLN A 1 4.52 -15.28 -3.82
C GLN A 1 4.82 -14.08 -4.72
N ALA A 2 4.15 -12.96 -4.50
CA ALA A 2 4.32 -11.79 -5.35
C ALA A 2 5.60 -11.02 -4.97
N VAL A 3 6.23 -10.40 -5.97
CA VAL A 3 7.45 -9.62 -5.80
C VAL A 3 7.33 -8.29 -6.52
N LEU A 4 8.02 -7.27 -6.01
CA LEU A 4 8.30 -6.06 -6.76
C LEU A 4 9.59 -6.27 -7.55
N GLN A 5 9.52 -6.05 -8.85
CA GLN A 5 10.61 -6.33 -9.77
C GLN A 5 10.84 -5.13 -10.68
N VAL A 6 12.09 -4.80 -10.91
CA VAL A 6 12.48 -3.78 -11.88
C VAL A 6 12.94 -4.48 -13.16
N ILE A 7 12.42 -4.04 -14.29
CA ILE A 7 12.78 -4.55 -15.62
C ILE A 7 13.50 -3.44 -16.38
N ASP A 8 14.75 -3.71 -16.77
CA ASP A 8 15.49 -2.83 -17.68
C ASP A 8 15.26 -3.30 -19.11
N THR A 9 14.42 -2.58 -19.84
CA THR A 9 14.04 -2.95 -21.20
C THR A 9 15.16 -2.74 -22.20
N LYS A 10 16.16 -1.91 -21.90
CA LYS A 10 17.32 -1.71 -22.77
C LYS A 10 18.34 -2.81 -22.61
N ALA A 11 18.64 -3.18 -21.37
CA ALA A 11 19.58 -4.27 -21.08
C ALA A 11 18.97 -5.65 -21.19
N GLY A 12 17.63 -5.76 -21.20
CA GLY A 12 16.93 -7.04 -21.18
C GLY A 12 17.10 -7.79 -19.86
N THR A 13 17.25 -7.08 -18.74
CA THR A 13 17.47 -7.67 -17.43
C THR A 13 16.34 -7.35 -16.47
N SER A 14 16.22 -8.16 -15.42
CA SER A 14 15.28 -7.92 -14.34
C SER A 14 15.93 -8.15 -12.98
N LYS A 15 15.42 -7.45 -11.96
CA LYS A 15 15.91 -7.56 -10.61
C LYS A 15 14.74 -7.52 -9.62
N VAL A 16 14.70 -8.49 -8.72
CA VAL A 16 13.74 -8.51 -7.61
C VAL A 16 14.21 -7.52 -6.55
N ILE A 17 13.32 -6.61 -6.16
CA ILE A 17 13.59 -5.57 -5.16
C ILE A 17 13.01 -5.96 -3.80
N VAL A 18 11.75 -6.40 -3.77
CA VAL A 18 11.03 -6.74 -2.53
C VAL A 18 10.23 -8.01 -2.75
N LYS A 19 10.19 -8.88 -1.75
CA LYS A 19 9.37 -10.10 -1.71
C LYS A 19 8.12 -9.89 -0.87
N ASP A 20 7.15 -10.78 -1.04
CA ASP A 20 5.89 -10.80 -0.30
C ASP A 20 5.06 -9.53 -0.49
N VAL A 21 5.16 -8.94 -1.66
CA VAL A 21 4.44 -7.72 -2.00
C VAL A 21 2.99 -8.05 -2.32
N ASP A 22 2.08 -7.40 -1.63
CA ASP A 22 0.65 -7.56 -1.87
C ASP A 22 0.12 -6.50 -2.84
N LYS A 23 0.45 -5.24 -2.61
CA LYS A 23 0.01 -4.13 -3.45
C LYS A 23 1.08 -3.07 -3.60
N ILE A 24 1.06 -2.39 -4.74
CA ILE A 24 1.88 -1.21 -5.00
C ILE A 24 1.06 -0.13 -5.69
N THR A 25 1.46 1.11 -5.51
CA THR A 25 0.93 2.27 -6.24
C THR A 25 2.01 3.33 -6.39
N GLU A 26 1.90 4.16 -7.42
CA GLU A 26 2.85 5.24 -7.68
C GLU A 26 2.25 6.58 -7.27
N GLY A 27 3.01 7.37 -6.50
CA GLY A 27 2.65 8.75 -6.19
C GLY A 27 3.14 9.73 -7.24
N HIS A 28 2.60 10.94 -7.24
CA HIS A 28 3.06 12.02 -8.13
C HIS A 28 4.51 12.43 -7.86
N ASN A 29 5.00 12.17 -6.65
CA ASN A 29 6.40 12.39 -6.29
C ASN A 29 7.38 11.37 -6.91
N GLY A 30 6.88 10.42 -7.67
CA GLY A 30 7.68 9.39 -8.33
C GLY A 30 8.07 8.21 -7.45
N LEU A 31 7.68 8.19 -6.19
CA LEU A 31 7.90 7.04 -5.31
C LEU A 31 6.87 5.95 -5.58
N ILE A 32 7.30 4.70 -5.43
CA ILE A 32 6.41 3.55 -5.39
C ILE A 32 6.10 3.26 -3.91
N TYR A 33 4.83 3.26 -3.57
CA TYR A 33 4.33 2.91 -2.25
C TYR A 33 3.88 1.46 -2.27
N GLY A 34 4.24 0.69 -1.26
CA GLY A 34 3.87 -0.72 -1.26
C GLY A 34 3.54 -1.25 0.13
N VAL A 35 2.81 -2.36 0.12
CA VAL A 35 2.52 -3.15 1.30
C VAL A 35 2.99 -4.58 1.08
N ARG A 36 3.69 -5.11 2.09
CA ARG A 36 4.04 -6.52 2.19
C ARG A 36 3.06 -7.16 3.15
N SER A 37 2.55 -8.33 2.76
CA SER A 37 1.65 -9.10 3.61
C SER A 37 2.24 -10.48 3.84
N THR A 38 2.40 -10.82 5.11
CA THR A 38 2.86 -12.14 5.56
C THR A 38 1.93 -12.65 6.65
N TYR A 39 2.22 -13.83 7.15
CA TYR A 39 1.45 -14.46 8.23
C TYR A 39 2.39 -14.89 9.35
N ASP A 40 1.94 -14.74 10.59
CA ASP A 40 2.66 -15.29 11.73
C ASP A 40 2.40 -16.81 11.85
N ALA A 41 2.94 -17.43 12.91
CA ALA A 41 2.79 -18.87 13.15
C ALA A 41 1.33 -19.31 13.38
N ASP A 42 0.48 -18.39 13.81
CA ASP A 42 -0.95 -18.62 14.05
C ASP A 42 -1.82 -18.18 12.87
N TRP A 43 -1.22 -17.92 11.72
CA TRP A 43 -1.89 -17.47 10.49
C TRP A 43 -2.56 -16.10 10.59
N ASN A 44 -2.15 -15.26 11.54
CA ASN A 44 -2.60 -13.88 11.59
C ASN A 44 -1.87 -13.05 10.52
N THR A 45 -2.60 -12.19 9.85
CA THR A 45 -2.03 -11.28 8.85
C THR A 45 -1.09 -10.29 9.51
N ILE A 46 0.07 -10.10 8.88
CA ILE A 46 1.03 -9.06 9.24
C ILE A 46 1.32 -8.23 8.00
N ASN A 47 0.93 -6.96 8.03
CA ASN A 47 1.21 -6.01 6.97
C ASN A 47 2.34 -5.07 7.40
N SER A 48 3.27 -4.85 6.49
CA SER A 48 4.31 -3.83 6.62
C SER A 48 4.38 -2.98 5.36
N PHE A 49 4.83 -1.74 5.50
CA PHE A 49 4.78 -0.75 4.43
C PHE A 49 6.19 -0.34 4.05
N PHE A 50 6.37 -0.05 2.77
CA PHE A 50 7.66 0.37 2.25
C PHE A 50 7.47 1.39 1.13
N THR A 51 8.54 2.13 0.81
CA THR A 51 8.63 2.92 -0.42
C THR A 51 9.87 2.51 -1.20
N TYR A 52 9.76 2.61 -2.51
CA TYR A 52 10.88 2.41 -3.43
C TYR A 52 11.08 3.67 -4.26
N ASN A 53 12.32 4.14 -4.36
CA ASN A 53 12.69 5.27 -5.19
C ASN A 53 13.33 4.76 -6.48
N PRO A 54 12.62 4.79 -7.63
CA PRO A 54 13.15 4.26 -8.89
C PRO A 54 14.36 5.02 -9.41
N LYS A 55 14.44 6.33 -9.15
CA LYS A 55 15.56 7.16 -9.60
C LYS A 55 16.86 6.82 -8.89
N LYS A 56 16.78 6.55 -7.60
CA LYS A 56 17.95 6.21 -6.76
C LYS A 56 18.18 4.71 -6.65
N GLY A 57 17.18 3.89 -7.01
CA GLY A 57 17.24 2.45 -6.83
C GLY A 57 17.24 2.03 -5.36
N THR A 58 16.68 2.85 -4.45
CA THR A 58 16.72 2.61 -3.02
C THR A 58 15.35 2.25 -2.46
N ILE A 59 15.33 1.36 -1.48
CA ILE A 59 14.13 0.98 -0.75
C ILE A 59 14.21 1.53 0.67
N SER A 60 13.07 2.03 1.18
CA SER A 60 12.89 2.34 2.59
C SER A 60 11.84 1.41 3.18
N GLU A 61 12.20 0.66 4.19
CA GLU A 61 11.29 -0.22 4.92
C GLU A 61 10.69 0.45 6.16
N THR A 62 10.99 1.71 6.38
CA THR A 62 10.27 2.53 7.35
C THR A 62 8.86 2.78 6.83
N SER A 63 7.84 2.50 7.64
CA SER A 63 6.45 2.76 7.25
C SER A 63 6.26 4.21 6.83
N PHE A 64 5.56 4.41 5.71
CA PHE A 64 5.17 5.75 5.28
C PHE A 64 3.95 6.27 6.07
N LEU A 65 3.35 5.47 6.94
CA LEU A 65 2.25 5.87 7.81
C LEU A 65 2.78 6.22 9.20
N GLN A 66 2.30 7.35 9.76
CA GLN A 66 2.77 7.81 11.07
C GLN A 66 1.89 7.34 12.21
N ASP A 67 0.59 7.34 12.02
CA ASP A 67 -0.40 7.10 13.06
C ASP A 67 -1.52 6.15 12.60
N ALA A 68 -1.13 5.12 11.85
CA ALA A 68 -2.07 4.13 11.36
C ALA A 68 -2.75 3.38 12.51
N PRO A 69 -4.08 3.18 12.46
CA PRO A 69 -4.76 2.28 13.37
C PRO A 69 -4.17 0.87 13.31
N SER A 70 -4.15 0.17 14.44
CA SER A 70 -3.58 -1.19 14.53
C SER A 70 -4.23 -2.19 13.58
N SER A 71 -5.51 -2.00 13.24
CA SER A 71 -6.24 -2.84 12.28
C SER A 71 -5.59 -2.86 10.90
N ILE A 72 -4.92 -1.79 10.48
CA ILE A 72 -4.22 -1.74 9.19
C ILE A 72 -3.05 -2.72 9.16
N SER A 73 -2.39 -2.97 10.28
CA SER A 73 -1.26 -3.90 10.34
C SER A 73 -1.69 -5.37 10.41
N SER A 74 -2.94 -5.64 10.76
CA SER A 74 -3.40 -7.00 11.08
C SER A 74 -4.62 -7.47 10.30
N THR A 75 -5.13 -6.66 9.37
CA THR A 75 -6.30 -6.99 8.56
C THR A 75 -5.94 -6.97 7.08
N ALA A 76 -6.57 -7.84 6.28
CA ALA A 76 -6.31 -7.91 4.85
C ALA A 76 -6.52 -6.54 4.17
N ILE A 77 -5.54 -6.09 3.41
CA ILE A 77 -5.60 -4.84 2.65
C ILE A 77 -6.05 -5.15 1.24
N TYR A 78 -7.14 -4.52 0.81
CA TYR A 78 -7.68 -4.66 -0.53
C TYR A 78 -7.43 -3.45 -1.41
N LEU A 79 -7.16 -2.30 -0.82
CA LEU A 79 -6.93 -1.05 -1.53
C LEU A 79 -5.67 -0.38 -1.01
N LEU A 80 -4.79 -0.01 -1.91
CA LEU A 80 -3.69 0.93 -1.67
C LEU A 80 -3.59 1.84 -2.88
N GLU A 81 -3.91 3.10 -2.70
CA GLU A 81 -3.81 4.11 -3.74
C GLU A 81 -3.23 5.40 -3.18
N VAL A 82 -2.38 6.05 -3.97
CA VAL A 82 -1.86 7.37 -3.68
C VAL A 82 -2.24 8.28 -4.83
N GLY A 83 -2.93 9.37 -4.53
CA GLY A 83 -3.43 10.21 -5.61
C GLY A 83 -4.04 11.52 -5.15
N GLY A 84 -4.64 12.23 -6.11
CA GLY A 84 -5.06 13.59 -5.93
C GLY A 84 -3.89 14.56 -5.99
N TYR A 85 -4.15 15.85 -5.90
CA TYR A 85 -3.11 16.88 -5.99
C TYR A 85 -2.07 16.83 -4.88
N ALA A 86 -2.48 16.34 -3.71
CA ALA A 86 -1.66 16.35 -2.50
C ALA A 86 -1.05 15.00 -2.17
N ASP A 87 -1.10 14.03 -3.08
CA ASP A 87 -0.64 12.66 -2.83
C ASP A 87 -1.25 12.06 -1.55
N PHE A 88 -2.57 12.21 -1.38
CA PHE A 88 -3.27 11.53 -0.30
C PHE A 88 -3.11 10.01 -0.44
N ILE A 89 -2.95 9.34 0.69
CA ILE A 89 -2.79 7.90 0.75
C ILE A 89 -4.12 7.29 1.21
N TYR A 90 -4.62 6.32 0.45
CA TYR A 90 -5.87 5.62 0.77
C TYR A 90 -5.58 4.15 0.97
N ILE A 91 -6.02 3.62 2.11
CA ILE A 91 -5.89 2.20 2.43
C ILE A 91 -7.26 1.65 2.78
N GLY A 92 -7.69 0.62 2.06
CA GLY A 92 -8.93 -0.08 2.32
C GLY A 92 -8.67 -1.46 2.92
N ILE A 93 -9.32 -1.75 4.05
CA ILE A 93 -9.23 -3.04 4.72
C ILE A 93 -10.57 -3.76 4.69
N SER A 94 -10.56 -5.07 4.83
CA SER A 94 -11.76 -5.89 4.87
C SER A 94 -11.58 -7.08 5.81
N ASP A 95 -12.64 -7.39 6.56
CA ASP A 95 -12.72 -8.60 7.38
C ASP A 95 -13.52 -9.72 6.69
N TYR A 96 -13.91 -9.53 5.42
CA TYR A 96 -14.72 -10.45 4.61
C TYR A 96 -16.18 -10.63 5.05
N VAL A 97 -16.62 -9.94 6.08
CA VAL A 97 -17.95 -10.12 6.67
C VAL A 97 -18.76 -8.84 6.62
N THR A 98 -18.17 -7.73 7.07
CA THR A 98 -18.79 -6.41 7.07
C THR A 98 -18.24 -5.55 5.94
N ASN A 99 -18.87 -4.39 5.69
CA ASN A 99 -18.32 -3.43 4.75
C ASN A 99 -16.88 -3.06 5.14
N GLY A 100 -16.03 -2.91 4.15
CA GLY A 100 -14.66 -2.48 4.35
C GLY A 100 -14.59 -1.04 4.86
N THR A 101 -13.46 -0.70 5.45
CA THR A 101 -13.15 0.67 5.90
C THR A 101 -12.03 1.22 5.04
N ILE A 102 -12.18 2.45 4.58
CA ILE A 102 -11.15 3.20 3.86
C ILE A 102 -10.59 4.26 4.78
N TYR A 103 -9.27 4.26 4.91
CA TYR A 103 -8.53 5.27 5.67
C TYR A 103 -7.83 6.21 4.71
N GLN A 104 -7.94 7.51 4.97
CA GLN A 104 -7.24 8.55 4.21
C GLN A 104 -6.15 9.16 5.08
N PHE A 105 -4.95 9.22 4.53
CA PHE A 105 -3.78 9.86 5.14
C PHE A 105 -3.30 10.99 4.25
N ASP A 106 -2.66 12.00 4.84
CA ASP A 106 -1.97 13.00 4.03
C ASP A 106 -0.64 12.43 3.47
N ALA A 107 0.04 13.21 2.64
CA ALA A 107 1.29 12.77 2.00
C ALA A 107 2.41 12.44 2.99
N SER A 108 2.35 12.96 4.20
CA SER A 108 3.31 12.65 5.26
C SER A 108 2.96 11.37 6.04
N GLY A 109 1.82 10.77 5.75
CA GLY A 109 1.35 9.54 6.43
C GLY A 109 0.51 9.79 7.68
N LYS A 110 0.03 11.02 7.88
CA LYS A 110 -0.82 11.35 9.01
C LYS A 110 -2.29 11.07 8.69
N LEU A 111 -2.98 10.36 9.59
CA LEU A 111 -4.38 10.00 9.41
C LEU A 111 -5.26 11.25 9.40
N LEU A 112 -6.10 11.39 8.37
CA LEU A 112 -7.06 12.48 8.23
C LEU A 112 -8.47 12.03 8.59
N GLN A 113 -8.92 10.90 8.04
CA GLN A 113 -10.27 10.39 8.28
C GLN A 113 -10.38 8.93 7.86
N SER A 114 -11.49 8.32 8.25
CA SER A 114 -11.90 7.01 7.76
C SER A 114 -13.37 7.04 7.40
N PHE A 115 -13.78 6.14 6.51
CA PHE A 115 -15.17 6.03 6.08
C PHE A 115 -15.49 4.62 5.62
N ASP A 116 -16.78 4.29 5.60
CA ASP A 116 -17.30 3.03 5.09
C ASP A 116 -17.14 2.99 3.57
N SER A 117 -16.64 1.88 3.04
CA SER A 117 -16.43 1.73 1.60
C SER A 117 -17.72 1.46 0.82
N GLY A 118 -18.82 1.13 1.49
CA GLY A 118 -20.07 0.74 0.86
C GLY A 118 -20.08 -0.70 0.32
N GLY A 119 -18.99 -1.44 0.49
CA GLY A 119 -18.86 -2.83 0.06
C GLY A 119 -17.89 -3.61 0.93
N ILE A 120 -17.85 -4.94 0.77
CA ILE A 120 -17.04 -5.80 1.63
C ILE A 120 -15.55 -5.70 1.29
N ASN A 121 -15.19 -5.79 0.00
CA ASN A 121 -13.79 -5.83 -0.44
C ASN A 121 -13.48 -4.64 -1.36
N PRO A 122 -13.19 -3.45 -0.82
CA PRO A 122 -12.83 -2.30 -1.64
C PRO A 122 -11.47 -2.54 -2.29
N SER A 123 -11.43 -2.63 -3.62
CA SER A 123 -10.21 -3.04 -4.33
C SER A 123 -9.66 -1.98 -5.28
N THR A 124 -10.47 -1.01 -5.69
CA THR A 124 -10.07 -0.01 -6.68
C THR A 124 -10.67 1.34 -6.35
N MET A 125 -9.88 2.38 -6.56
CA MET A 125 -10.31 3.76 -6.40
C MET A 125 -9.84 4.57 -7.61
N ILE A 126 -10.69 5.43 -8.10
CA ILE A 126 -10.32 6.42 -9.11
C ILE A 126 -10.56 7.82 -8.56
N PHE A 127 -9.74 8.76 -9.00
CA PHE A 127 -9.83 10.15 -8.58
C PHE A 127 -10.48 10.96 -9.68
N ILE A 128 -11.51 11.72 -9.31
CA ILE A 128 -12.26 12.59 -10.22
C ILE A 128 -11.99 14.04 -9.79
N ASP A 129 -11.36 14.77 -10.68
CA ASP A 129 -11.02 16.18 -10.43
C ASP A 129 -12.10 17.13 -10.98
#